data_df97a0f245ae0c776ec9e38a3181e0ba
#
_entry.id   df97a0f245ae0c776ec9e38a3181e0ba
#
_cell.length_a   1.000
_cell.length_b   1.000
_cell.length_c   1.000
_cell.angle_alpha   90.00
_cell.angle_beta   90.00
_cell.angle_gamma   90.00
#
_symmetry.space_group_name_H-M   'P 1'
#
loop_
_entity.id
_entity.type
_entity.pdbx_description
1 polymer ?
#
loop_
_entity_poly.entity_id
_entity_poly.type
_entity_poly.pdbx_seq_one_letter_code
_entity_poly.pdbx_strand_id
1 'polypeptide(L)'
;ETKNFLRNSLPMSTFIALPAFNDNYIWLLIDEQRHQVAAVDPGDARPVITWLGRNPEYSLSHILVTHHHPDHVGGINTLKAGTECRVWGPADENIPGRDRALADGDRVQLFGLELEVIAVPGHTLGHIAFFCDNAGDPWLLSGDTLFAGGCGRLFEGTPEQMHQSLSRLAALPDNTRIYCAHEYTLANLRFAHAVEPDNADIRVRLEVVEELRAADRMTLPTDLALEKRTNPFLRAECDAVTQAASKQANRALKPGVETFATVRSWKDSF
;
A
#
# COMPACT_ATOMS: atom_id res chain seq x y z
N GLU A 1 -2.66 -41.26 -26.16
CA GLU A 1 -3.37 -40.68 -24.99
C GLU A 1 -2.67 -39.38 -24.61
N THR A 2 -3.17 -38.28 -25.16
CA THR A 2 -2.65 -36.92 -24.92
C THR A 2 -3.31 -36.40 -23.64
N LYS A 3 -2.59 -36.40 -22.53
CA LYS A 3 -3.02 -35.73 -21.30
C LYS A 3 -3.06 -34.23 -21.55
N ASN A 4 -4.24 -33.68 -21.74
CA ASN A 4 -4.52 -32.24 -21.65
C ASN A 4 -4.23 -31.77 -20.23
N PHE A 5 -3.05 -31.20 -20.02
CA PHE A 5 -2.79 -30.35 -18.88
C PHE A 5 -3.56 -29.02 -19.11
N LEU A 6 -4.78 -28.96 -18.62
CA LEU A 6 -5.43 -27.71 -18.37
C LEU A 6 -4.54 -26.96 -17.36
N ARG A 7 -3.71 -26.06 -17.84
CA ARG A 7 -3.16 -25.00 -16.99
C ARG A 7 -4.39 -24.22 -16.51
N ASN A 8 -4.80 -24.45 -15.26
CA ASN A 8 -5.64 -23.52 -14.55
C ASN A 8 -4.81 -22.23 -14.47
N SER A 9 -5.04 -21.31 -15.42
CA SER A 9 -4.55 -19.94 -15.26
C SER A 9 -5.25 -19.41 -14.02
N LEU A 10 -4.47 -19.06 -12.99
CA LEU A 10 -5.00 -18.33 -11.85
C LEU A 10 -5.71 -17.07 -12.39
N PRO A 11 -6.88 -16.71 -11.88
CA PRO A 11 -7.56 -15.52 -12.33
C PRO A 11 -6.67 -14.30 -12.11
N MET A 12 -6.56 -13.42 -13.11
CA MET A 12 -5.89 -12.13 -12.91
C MET A 12 -6.66 -11.38 -11.84
N SER A 13 -5.93 -10.89 -10.80
CA SER A 13 -6.54 -10.10 -9.74
C SER A 13 -7.01 -8.76 -10.29
N THR A 14 -8.31 -8.51 -10.22
CA THR A 14 -8.91 -7.24 -10.65
C THR A 14 -9.12 -6.35 -9.43
N PHE A 15 -8.52 -5.15 -9.46
CA PHE A 15 -8.70 -4.14 -8.44
C PHE A 15 -9.48 -2.95 -8.98
N ILE A 16 -10.43 -2.46 -8.18
CA ILE A 16 -11.16 -1.21 -8.42
C ILE A 16 -10.84 -0.25 -7.28
N ALA A 17 -10.44 0.99 -7.62
CA ALA A 17 -10.26 2.05 -6.65
C ALA A 17 -11.58 2.78 -6.41
N LEU A 18 -12.02 2.86 -5.18
CA LEU A 18 -13.12 3.71 -4.75
C LEU A 18 -12.56 4.91 -3.99
N PRO A 19 -12.64 6.14 -4.56
CA PRO A 19 -12.23 7.34 -3.83
C PRO A 19 -13.07 7.53 -2.57
N ALA A 20 -12.39 7.88 -1.47
CA ALA A 20 -13.01 8.22 -0.20
C ALA A 20 -12.28 9.41 0.43
N PHE A 21 -12.98 10.19 1.25
CA PHE A 21 -12.47 11.41 1.86
C PHE A 21 -11.84 12.36 0.82
N ASN A 22 -10.60 12.87 1.08
CA ASN A 22 -9.91 13.78 0.17
C ASN A 22 -8.92 13.06 -0.76
N ASP A 23 -8.29 11.98 -0.28
CA ASP A 23 -7.17 11.34 -0.95
C ASP A 23 -7.07 9.82 -0.71
N ASN A 24 -7.99 9.22 0.07
CA ASN A 24 -8.01 7.78 0.30
C ASN A 24 -8.55 7.02 -0.93
N TYR A 25 -8.00 5.83 -1.13
CA TYR A 25 -8.58 4.79 -1.98
C TYR A 25 -8.96 3.57 -1.15
N ILE A 26 -10.24 3.19 -1.22
CA ILE A 26 -10.70 1.88 -0.78
C ILE A 26 -10.55 0.96 -1.98
N TRP A 27 -9.64 -0.02 -1.89
CA TRP A 27 -9.46 -0.97 -2.97
C TRP A 27 -10.48 -2.11 -2.87
N LEU A 28 -11.18 -2.40 -3.97
CA LEU A 28 -12.00 -3.60 -4.09
C LEU A 28 -11.22 -4.64 -4.88
N LEU A 29 -10.94 -5.79 -4.27
CA LEU A 29 -10.48 -6.99 -4.98
C LEU A 29 -11.71 -7.77 -5.42
N ILE A 30 -11.82 -8.03 -6.73
CA ILE A 30 -12.99 -8.61 -7.36
C ILE A 30 -12.78 -10.10 -7.66
N ASP A 31 -13.72 -10.95 -7.24
CA ASP A 31 -13.88 -12.32 -7.73
C ASP A 31 -15.07 -12.38 -8.69
N GLU A 32 -14.78 -12.32 -9.99
CA GLU A 32 -15.80 -12.35 -11.03
C GLU A 32 -16.54 -13.70 -11.09
N GLN A 33 -15.86 -14.80 -10.74
CA GLN A 33 -16.45 -16.13 -10.82
C GLN A 33 -17.51 -16.39 -9.75
N ARG A 34 -17.27 -15.85 -8.54
CA ARG A 34 -18.17 -15.98 -7.39
C ARG A 34 -19.09 -14.79 -7.21
N HIS A 35 -18.90 -13.72 -8.00
CA HIS A 35 -19.56 -12.43 -7.82
C HIS A 35 -19.37 -11.90 -6.37
N GLN A 36 -18.13 -11.98 -5.88
CA GLN A 36 -17.76 -11.54 -4.54
C GLN A 36 -16.68 -10.46 -4.61
N VAL A 37 -16.69 -9.59 -3.62
CA VAL A 37 -15.65 -8.58 -3.47
C VAL A 37 -15.09 -8.57 -2.06
N ALA A 38 -13.80 -8.22 -1.94
CA ALA A 38 -13.16 -7.86 -0.69
C ALA A 38 -12.81 -6.37 -0.71
N ALA A 39 -13.22 -5.63 0.32
CA ALA A 39 -12.87 -4.22 0.48
C ALA A 39 -11.63 -4.09 1.38
N VAL A 40 -10.69 -3.25 1.00
CA VAL A 40 -9.46 -3.00 1.76
C VAL A 40 -9.56 -1.61 2.38
N ASP A 41 -9.35 -1.55 3.68
CA ASP A 41 -9.33 -0.32 4.49
C ASP A 41 -10.55 0.61 4.24
N PRO A 42 -11.79 0.12 4.40
CA PRO A 42 -12.97 0.94 4.14
C PRO A 42 -13.23 1.93 5.29
N GLY A 43 -12.51 3.05 5.29
CA GLY A 43 -12.70 4.12 6.27
C GLY A 43 -14.08 4.79 6.19
N ASP A 44 -14.69 4.81 5.00
CA ASP A 44 -16.07 5.24 4.75
C ASP A 44 -16.85 4.10 4.08
N ALA A 45 -18.01 3.74 4.62
CA ALA A 45 -18.87 2.69 4.07
C ALA A 45 -19.56 3.11 2.76
N ARG A 46 -19.83 4.41 2.56
CA ARG A 46 -20.63 4.93 1.45
C ARG A 46 -20.11 4.58 0.07
N PRO A 47 -18.81 4.70 -0.25
CA PRO A 47 -18.29 4.31 -1.55
C PRO A 47 -18.55 2.84 -1.87
N VAL A 48 -18.36 1.95 -0.89
CA VAL A 48 -18.58 0.50 -1.05
C VAL A 48 -20.07 0.20 -1.24
N ILE A 49 -20.96 0.78 -0.41
CA ILE A 49 -22.40 0.61 -0.53
C ILE A 49 -22.90 1.11 -1.88
N THR A 50 -22.42 2.27 -2.34
CA THR A 50 -22.77 2.82 -3.63
C THR A 50 -22.35 1.94 -4.78
N TRP A 51 -21.14 1.37 -4.72
CA TRP A 51 -20.64 0.44 -5.72
C TRP A 51 -21.48 -0.83 -5.77
N LEU A 52 -21.77 -1.46 -4.63
CA LEU A 52 -22.63 -2.66 -4.53
C LEU A 52 -24.04 -2.38 -5.05
N GLY A 53 -24.61 -1.21 -4.76
CA GLY A 53 -25.92 -0.82 -5.28
C GLY A 53 -25.98 -0.67 -6.80
N ARG A 54 -24.86 -0.35 -7.44
CA ARG A 54 -24.72 -0.29 -8.92
C ARG A 54 -24.35 -1.63 -9.56
N ASN A 55 -23.88 -2.57 -8.76
CA ASN A 55 -23.45 -3.91 -9.18
C ASN A 55 -24.14 -4.96 -8.30
N PRO A 56 -25.47 -5.10 -8.40
CA PRO A 56 -26.29 -5.90 -7.48
C PRO A 56 -26.00 -7.41 -7.56
N GLU A 57 -25.30 -7.85 -8.61
CA GLU A 57 -24.84 -9.24 -8.76
C GLU A 57 -23.68 -9.56 -7.81
N TYR A 58 -22.94 -8.55 -7.28
CA TYR A 58 -21.84 -8.75 -6.36
C TYR A 58 -22.26 -8.63 -4.91
N SER A 59 -21.58 -9.38 -4.05
CA SER A 59 -21.71 -9.29 -2.59
C SER A 59 -20.36 -8.99 -1.92
N LEU A 60 -20.37 -8.17 -0.87
CA LEU A 60 -19.20 -7.96 -0.03
C LEU A 60 -19.00 -9.19 0.88
N SER A 61 -17.93 -9.92 0.67
CA SER A 61 -17.63 -11.14 1.43
C SER A 61 -16.57 -10.93 2.52
N HIS A 62 -15.60 -10.03 2.27
CA HIS A 62 -14.49 -9.77 3.17
C HIS A 62 -14.16 -8.28 3.25
N ILE A 63 -13.62 -7.90 4.41
CA ILE A 63 -12.90 -6.64 4.61
C ILE A 63 -11.49 -7.01 5.09
N LEU A 64 -10.49 -6.50 4.39
CA LEU A 64 -9.08 -6.59 4.79
C LEU A 64 -8.66 -5.27 5.39
N VAL A 65 -8.02 -5.31 6.55
CA VAL A 65 -7.58 -4.11 7.27
C VAL A 65 -6.07 -4.15 7.46
N THR A 66 -5.40 -3.06 7.12
CA THR A 66 -3.95 -2.94 7.28
C THR A 66 -3.57 -2.40 8.66
N HIS A 67 -4.31 -1.44 9.20
CA HIS A 67 -4.08 -0.82 10.50
C HIS A 67 -5.33 -0.09 11.04
N HIS A 68 -5.26 0.45 12.26
CA HIS A 68 -6.44 0.89 13.03
C HIS A 68 -6.86 2.35 12.82
N HIS A 69 -6.19 3.15 12.01
CA HIS A 69 -6.57 4.56 11.88
C HIS A 69 -8.00 4.73 11.38
N PRO A 70 -8.72 5.79 11.83
CA PRO A 70 -10.15 5.96 11.57
C PRO A 70 -10.52 5.98 10.09
N ASP A 71 -9.65 6.52 9.24
CA ASP A 71 -9.85 6.60 7.79
C ASP A 71 -9.61 5.27 7.05
N HIS A 72 -9.22 4.20 7.78
CA HIS A 72 -9.11 2.81 7.29
C HIS A 72 -10.17 1.89 7.89
N VAL A 73 -10.73 2.23 9.06
CA VAL A 73 -11.65 1.33 9.77
C VAL A 73 -13.05 1.89 9.99
N GLY A 74 -13.28 3.20 9.77
CA GLY A 74 -14.50 3.90 10.15
C GLY A 74 -15.78 3.36 9.50
N GLY A 75 -15.69 2.74 8.32
CA GLY A 75 -16.83 2.16 7.60
C GLY A 75 -17.18 0.73 8.00
N ILE A 76 -16.30 0.03 8.73
CA ILE A 76 -16.39 -1.42 8.97
C ILE A 76 -17.71 -1.82 9.62
N ASN A 77 -18.08 -1.19 10.73
CA ASN A 77 -19.29 -1.54 11.46
C ASN A 77 -20.56 -1.36 10.62
N THR A 78 -20.63 -0.31 9.82
CA THR A 78 -21.76 -0.05 8.91
C THR A 78 -21.83 -1.12 7.81
N LEU A 79 -20.70 -1.46 7.19
CA LEU A 79 -20.64 -2.49 6.16
C LEU A 79 -20.99 -3.87 6.75
N LYS A 80 -20.45 -4.22 7.91
CA LYS A 80 -20.72 -5.50 8.57
C LYS A 80 -22.17 -5.64 8.99
N ALA A 81 -22.83 -4.56 9.44
CA ALA A 81 -24.25 -4.59 9.79
C ALA A 81 -25.16 -4.76 8.56
N GLY A 82 -24.74 -4.30 7.39
CA GLY A 82 -25.50 -4.41 6.15
C GLY A 82 -25.17 -5.63 5.29
N THR A 83 -24.13 -6.40 5.66
CA THR A 83 -23.66 -7.58 4.93
C THR A 83 -23.20 -8.66 5.91
N GLU A 84 -23.00 -9.89 5.45
CA GLU A 84 -22.41 -10.96 6.25
C GLU A 84 -20.90 -11.07 6.07
N CYS A 85 -20.23 -9.94 5.74
CA CYS A 85 -18.80 -9.93 5.46
C CYS A 85 -17.96 -10.29 6.70
N ARG A 86 -16.80 -10.91 6.44
CA ARG A 86 -15.79 -11.22 7.46
C ARG A 86 -14.70 -10.17 7.46
N VAL A 87 -14.30 -9.72 8.64
CA VAL A 87 -13.26 -8.72 8.84
C VAL A 87 -11.96 -9.39 9.27
N TRP A 88 -10.92 -9.25 8.47
CA TRP A 88 -9.58 -9.73 8.76
C TRP A 88 -8.64 -8.53 8.93
N GLY A 89 -7.84 -8.55 9.98
CA GLY A 89 -6.93 -7.44 10.28
C GLY A 89 -5.86 -7.80 11.30
N PRO A 90 -4.92 -6.89 11.56
CA PRO A 90 -3.77 -7.14 12.42
C PRO A 90 -4.17 -7.60 13.83
N ALA A 91 -3.42 -8.59 14.34
CA ALA A 91 -3.66 -9.15 15.69
C ALA A 91 -3.38 -8.12 16.78
N ASP A 92 -2.36 -7.29 16.58
CA ASP A 92 -1.81 -6.36 17.58
C ASP A 92 -2.48 -4.98 17.55
N GLU A 93 -3.57 -4.82 16.79
CA GLU A 93 -4.35 -3.60 16.75
C GLU A 93 -5.83 -3.80 17.08
N ASN A 94 -6.48 -2.73 17.53
CA ASN A 94 -7.90 -2.75 17.84
C ASN A 94 -8.73 -2.48 16.58
N ILE A 95 -9.11 -3.53 15.87
CA ILE A 95 -9.89 -3.45 14.65
C ILE A 95 -11.38 -3.70 14.96
N PRO A 96 -12.29 -2.75 14.62
CA PRO A 96 -13.72 -2.92 14.84
C PRO A 96 -14.27 -4.16 14.15
N GLY A 97 -15.05 -4.97 14.86
CA GLY A 97 -15.74 -6.11 14.28
C GLY A 97 -14.85 -7.21 13.70
N ARG A 98 -13.56 -7.24 14.03
CA ARG A 98 -12.60 -8.23 13.52
C ARG A 98 -13.03 -9.67 13.82
N ASP A 99 -13.13 -10.49 12.77
CA ASP A 99 -13.44 -11.92 12.86
C ASP A 99 -12.17 -12.78 12.89
N ARG A 100 -11.11 -12.31 12.22
CA ARG A 100 -9.82 -13.02 12.16
C ARG A 100 -8.67 -12.08 12.44
N ALA A 101 -7.90 -12.38 13.47
CA ALA A 101 -6.65 -11.74 13.79
C ALA A 101 -5.53 -12.34 12.94
N LEU A 102 -4.67 -11.48 12.37
CA LEU A 102 -3.57 -11.86 11.48
C LEU A 102 -2.25 -11.36 12.05
N ALA A 103 -1.24 -12.21 11.96
CA ALA A 103 0.13 -11.93 12.39
C ALA A 103 1.14 -12.11 11.26
N ASP A 104 2.38 -11.67 11.48
CA ASP A 104 3.48 -11.82 10.52
C ASP A 104 3.68 -13.26 10.08
N GLY A 105 3.79 -13.48 8.78
CA GLY A 105 3.99 -14.80 8.17
C GLY A 105 2.71 -15.64 8.03
N ASP A 106 1.56 -15.16 8.51
CA ASP A 106 0.30 -15.84 8.24
C ASP A 106 0.02 -15.92 6.74
N ARG A 107 -0.58 -17.04 6.32
CA ARG A 107 -1.07 -17.25 4.96
C ARG A 107 -2.57 -17.47 4.98
N VAL A 108 -3.29 -16.69 4.21
CA VAL A 108 -4.75 -16.74 4.15
C VAL A 108 -5.22 -16.96 2.73
N GLN A 109 -6.29 -17.73 2.57
CA GLN A 109 -6.89 -17.99 1.26
C GLN A 109 -8.09 -17.06 1.04
N LEU A 110 -8.04 -16.29 -0.04
CA LEU A 110 -9.11 -15.39 -0.46
C LEU A 110 -9.31 -15.51 -1.98
N PHE A 111 -10.50 -15.88 -2.42
CA PHE A 111 -10.84 -16.00 -3.86
C PHE A 111 -9.93 -16.95 -4.67
N GLY A 112 -9.39 -17.99 -4.01
CA GLY A 112 -8.42 -18.90 -4.62
C GLY A 112 -6.99 -18.36 -4.69
N LEU A 113 -6.74 -17.17 -4.16
CA LEU A 113 -5.43 -16.56 -4.00
C LEU A 113 -4.88 -16.83 -2.60
N GLU A 114 -3.58 -17.08 -2.49
CA GLU A 114 -2.87 -17.11 -1.21
C GLU A 114 -2.29 -15.74 -0.92
N LEU A 115 -2.68 -15.14 0.20
CA LEU A 115 -2.16 -13.88 0.69
C LEU A 115 -1.20 -14.14 1.83
N GLU A 116 0.03 -13.67 1.73
CA GLU A 116 1.00 -13.63 2.81
C GLU A 116 0.84 -12.32 3.59
N VAL A 117 0.77 -12.43 4.92
CA VAL A 117 0.71 -11.29 5.83
C VAL A 117 2.13 -10.89 6.22
N ILE A 118 2.49 -9.64 6.01
CA ILE A 118 3.80 -9.09 6.35
C ILE A 118 3.60 -7.99 7.41
N ALA A 119 4.12 -8.18 8.64
CA ALA A 119 4.14 -7.10 9.61
C ALA A 119 5.12 -6.01 9.18
N VAL A 120 4.64 -4.77 9.18
CA VAL A 120 5.38 -3.58 8.72
C VAL A 120 5.23 -2.42 9.72
N PRO A 121 5.74 -2.61 10.96
CA PRO A 121 5.66 -1.58 11.99
C PRO A 121 6.40 -0.31 11.59
N GLY A 122 5.87 0.83 11.99
CA GLY A 122 6.44 2.15 11.72
C GLY A 122 5.38 3.24 11.73
N HIS A 123 4.43 3.20 10.80
CA HIS A 123 3.28 4.11 10.78
C HIS A 123 2.40 3.89 12.02
N THR A 124 1.97 2.67 12.24
CA THR A 124 1.49 2.16 13.52
C THR A 124 2.36 0.96 13.94
N LEU A 125 2.27 0.51 15.20
CA LEU A 125 3.09 -0.60 15.69
C LEU A 125 2.60 -1.95 15.18
N GLY A 126 1.31 -2.11 14.97
CA GLY A 126 0.70 -3.38 14.53
C GLY A 126 0.38 -3.42 13.03
N HIS A 127 0.81 -2.44 12.23
CA HIS A 127 0.51 -2.37 10.80
C HIS A 127 0.95 -3.62 10.05
N ILE A 128 0.06 -4.16 9.20
CA ILE A 128 0.34 -5.28 8.30
C ILE A 128 0.11 -4.90 6.84
N ALA A 129 0.82 -5.58 5.96
CA ALA A 129 0.61 -5.55 4.51
C ALA A 129 0.17 -6.94 4.03
N PHE A 130 -0.52 -7.00 2.88
CA PHE A 130 -0.92 -8.26 2.24
C PHE A 130 -0.19 -8.40 0.92
N PHE A 131 0.59 -9.46 0.78
CA PHE A 131 1.31 -9.79 -0.46
C PHE A 131 0.70 -11.03 -1.12
N CYS A 132 0.57 -11.01 -2.44
CA CYS A 132 0.17 -12.14 -3.25
C CYS A 132 1.13 -12.29 -4.44
N ASP A 133 1.77 -13.46 -4.57
CA ASP A 133 2.67 -13.73 -5.70
C ASP A 133 1.89 -13.93 -7.01
N ASN A 134 0.65 -14.43 -6.96
CA ASN A 134 -0.26 -14.60 -8.10
C ASN A 134 0.41 -15.10 -9.38
N ALA A 135 1.28 -16.11 -9.28
CA ALA A 135 1.89 -16.82 -10.41
C ALA A 135 2.54 -15.91 -11.49
N GLY A 136 3.26 -14.86 -11.06
CA GLY A 136 4.02 -13.97 -11.94
C GLY A 136 3.36 -12.60 -12.17
N ASP A 137 2.21 -12.34 -11.56
CA ASP A 137 1.56 -11.04 -11.51
C ASP A 137 1.39 -10.60 -10.03
N PRO A 138 2.51 -10.40 -9.30
CA PRO A 138 2.48 -10.15 -7.87
C PRO A 138 1.92 -8.77 -7.54
N TRP A 139 1.28 -8.68 -6.37
CA TRP A 139 0.75 -7.43 -5.86
C TRP A 139 0.84 -7.32 -4.34
N LEU A 140 0.84 -6.08 -3.86
CA LEU A 140 0.97 -5.71 -2.46
C LEU A 140 -0.10 -4.67 -2.10
N LEU A 141 -0.85 -4.94 -1.03
CA LEU A 141 -1.65 -3.95 -0.34
C LEU A 141 -0.81 -3.40 0.81
N SER A 142 -0.26 -2.22 0.65
CA SER A 142 0.74 -1.67 1.58
C SER A 142 0.17 -0.74 2.65
N GLY A 143 -1.14 -0.43 2.59
CA GLY A 143 -1.75 0.55 3.48
C GLY A 143 -0.98 1.86 3.51
N ASP A 144 -0.55 2.25 4.71
CA ASP A 144 0.18 3.48 4.99
C ASP A 144 1.67 3.26 5.30
N THR A 145 2.24 2.15 4.83
CA THR A 145 3.68 1.89 4.97
C THR A 145 4.46 2.38 3.75
N LEU A 146 4.21 1.82 2.57
CA LEU A 146 4.88 2.20 1.32
C LEU A 146 3.88 2.90 0.41
N PHE A 147 4.16 4.16 0.08
CA PHE A 147 3.42 4.97 -0.89
C PHE A 147 4.19 5.12 -2.20
N ALA A 148 3.49 5.51 -3.26
CA ALA A 148 4.13 5.93 -4.49
C ALA A 148 5.00 7.18 -4.24
N GLY A 149 6.33 7.01 -4.41
CA GLY A 149 7.34 8.03 -4.16
C GLY A 149 7.56 8.40 -2.70
N GLY A 150 7.00 7.66 -1.74
CA GLY A 150 7.08 8.01 -0.32
C GLY A 150 6.81 6.85 0.64
N CYS A 151 6.68 7.18 1.92
CA CYS A 151 6.26 6.28 2.99
C CYS A 151 5.41 7.02 4.03
N GLY A 152 4.73 6.25 4.89
CA GLY A 152 3.92 6.79 5.97
C GLY A 152 4.70 7.61 7.00
N ARG A 153 3.99 8.49 7.70
CA ARG A 153 4.50 9.15 8.90
C ARG A 153 4.67 8.15 10.03
N LEU A 154 5.60 8.44 10.93
CA LEU A 154 5.84 7.66 12.13
C LEU A 154 4.96 8.19 13.27
N PHE A 155 3.76 7.67 13.44
CA PHE A 155 2.90 8.06 14.56
C PHE A 155 3.22 7.27 15.83
N GLU A 156 3.56 5.99 15.69
CA GLU A 156 3.77 5.10 16.85
C GLU A 156 5.15 4.44 16.83
N GLY A 157 5.66 4.10 15.64
CA GLY A 157 6.93 3.40 15.49
C GLY A 157 8.14 4.30 15.39
N THR A 158 9.30 3.67 15.23
CA THR A 158 10.60 4.33 15.11
C THR A 158 11.12 4.34 13.68
N PRO A 159 12.09 5.21 13.34
CA PRO A 159 12.75 5.19 12.04
C PRO A 159 13.37 3.83 11.70
N GLU A 160 13.95 3.15 12.69
CA GLU A 160 14.53 1.81 12.54
C GLU A 160 13.47 0.81 12.11
N GLN A 161 12.31 0.81 12.76
CA GLN A 161 11.21 -0.09 12.44
C GLN A 161 10.69 0.15 11.02
N MET A 162 10.41 1.41 10.65
CA MET A 162 9.92 1.72 9.30
C MET A 162 10.96 1.40 8.23
N HIS A 163 12.23 1.72 8.44
CA HIS A 163 13.30 1.38 7.51
C HIS A 163 13.41 -0.14 7.31
N GLN A 164 13.31 -0.91 8.38
CA GLN A 164 13.29 -2.38 8.30
C GLN A 164 12.04 -2.88 7.55
N SER A 165 10.87 -2.32 7.84
CA SER A 165 9.61 -2.65 7.16
C SER A 165 9.70 -2.39 5.65
N LEU A 166 10.19 -1.22 5.25
CA LEU A 166 10.41 -0.87 3.86
C LEU A 166 11.45 -1.78 3.18
N SER A 167 12.51 -2.16 3.90
CA SER A 167 13.52 -3.09 3.38
C SER A 167 12.93 -4.49 3.12
N ARG A 168 12.03 -4.97 3.98
CA ARG A 168 11.29 -6.23 3.77
C ARG A 168 10.42 -6.14 2.51
N LEU A 169 9.67 -5.05 2.34
CA LEU A 169 8.84 -4.85 1.15
C LEU A 169 9.68 -4.70 -0.12
N ALA A 170 10.84 -4.04 -0.04
CA ALA A 170 11.77 -3.90 -1.15
C ALA A 170 12.42 -5.22 -1.60
N ALA A 171 12.39 -6.27 -0.75
CA ALA A 171 12.88 -7.60 -1.10
C ALA A 171 11.88 -8.43 -1.94
N LEU A 172 10.64 -7.96 -2.10
CA LEU A 172 9.64 -8.58 -2.98
C LEU A 172 10.05 -8.48 -4.46
N PRO A 173 9.43 -9.27 -5.37
CA PRO A 173 9.72 -9.19 -6.79
C PRO A 173 9.56 -7.77 -7.36
N ASP A 174 10.47 -7.36 -8.24
CA ASP A 174 10.51 -6.00 -8.80
C ASP A 174 9.23 -5.60 -9.57
N ASN A 175 8.55 -6.57 -10.17
CA ASN A 175 7.29 -6.38 -10.88
C ASN A 175 6.05 -6.36 -9.96
N THR A 176 6.23 -6.34 -8.62
CA THR A 176 5.13 -6.27 -7.68
C THR A 176 4.38 -4.94 -7.84
N ARG A 177 3.08 -5.01 -8.17
CA ARG A 177 2.20 -3.84 -8.19
C ARG A 177 1.81 -3.44 -6.77
N ILE A 178 1.91 -2.17 -6.45
CA ILE A 178 1.69 -1.65 -5.10
C ILE A 178 0.40 -0.81 -5.10
N TYR A 179 -0.55 -1.27 -4.30
CA TYR A 179 -1.83 -0.63 -4.05
C TYR A 179 -1.81 -0.03 -2.64
N CYS A 180 -1.33 1.21 -2.53
CA CYS A 180 -1.32 1.96 -1.27
C CYS A 180 -2.64 2.71 -1.07
N ALA A 181 -2.88 3.20 0.16
CA ALA A 181 -4.19 3.72 0.53
C ALA A 181 -4.45 5.17 0.12
N HIS A 182 -3.42 5.95 -0.24
CA HIS A 182 -3.56 7.39 -0.47
C HIS A 182 -2.96 7.88 -1.79
N GLU A 183 -3.58 8.90 -2.39
CA GLU A 183 -3.10 9.62 -3.57
C GLU A 183 -2.12 10.73 -3.18
N TYR A 184 -0.96 10.33 -2.65
CA TYR A 184 0.10 11.26 -2.23
C TYR A 184 1.23 11.42 -3.26
N THR A 185 1.13 10.77 -4.41
CA THR A 185 2.22 10.61 -5.37
C THR A 185 2.84 11.93 -5.81
N LEU A 186 2.02 12.92 -6.16
CA LEU A 186 2.53 14.22 -6.60
C LEU A 186 3.33 14.94 -5.52
N ALA A 187 2.78 15.01 -4.29
CA ALA A 187 3.46 15.64 -3.16
C ALA A 187 4.75 14.89 -2.78
N ASN A 188 4.71 13.56 -2.86
CA ASN A 188 5.86 12.71 -2.58
C ASN A 188 6.96 12.90 -3.62
N LEU A 189 6.64 12.96 -4.91
CA LEU A 189 7.62 13.14 -5.98
C LEU A 189 8.24 14.54 -5.98
N ARG A 190 7.49 15.58 -5.63
CA ARG A 190 8.07 16.92 -5.41
C ARG A 190 9.12 16.91 -4.31
N PHE A 191 8.84 16.20 -3.23
CA PHE A 191 9.83 16.00 -2.17
C PHE A 191 11.01 15.13 -2.65
N ALA A 192 10.75 14.02 -3.33
CA ALA A 192 11.80 13.16 -3.87
C ALA A 192 12.75 13.94 -4.80
N HIS A 193 12.20 14.83 -5.63
CA HIS A 193 13.00 15.72 -6.48
C HIS A 193 13.84 16.73 -5.67
N ALA A 194 13.33 17.23 -4.54
CA ALA A 194 14.12 18.08 -3.66
C ALA A 194 15.28 17.31 -2.99
N VAL A 195 15.11 16.01 -2.73
CA VAL A 195 16.16 15.14 -2.17
C VAL A 195 17.20 14.78 -3.25
N GLU A 196 16.76 14.39 -4.45
CA GLU A 196 17.61 13.95 -5.55
C GLU A 196 17.30 14.74 -6.85
N PRO A 197 17.68 16.02 -6.95
CA PRO A 197 17.33 16.87 -8.11
C PRO A 197 17.93 16.40 -9.43
N ASP A 198 19.04 15.66 -9.40
CA ASP A 198 19.73 15.12 -10.56
C ASP A 198 19.23 13.73 -10.99
N ASN A 199 18.28 13.12 -10.25
CA ASN A 199 17.70 11.83 -10.59
C ASN A 199 16.72 11.97 -11.77
N ALA A 200 17.14 11.46 -12.93
CA ALA A 200 16.36 11.56 -14.17
C ALA A 200 15.02 10.80 -14.09
N ASP A 201 14.98 9.64 -13.41
CA ASP A 201 13.76 8.85 -13.25
C ASP A 201 12.70 9.61 -12.42
N ILE A 202 13.12 10.33 -11.37
CA ILE A 202 12.22 11.17 -10.59
C ILE A 202 11.65 12.30 -11.44
N ARG A 203 12.47 12.98 -12.25
CA ARG A 203 12.00 14.08 -13.11
C ARG A 203 10.96 13.60 -14.11
N VAL A 204 11.25 12.51 -14.84
CA VAL A 204 10.32 11.95 -15.83
C VAL A 204 9.02 11.50 -15.15
N ARG A 205 9.12 10.84 -14.01
CA ARG A 205 7.94 10.39 -13.25
C ARG A 205 7.11 11.58 -12.75
N LEU A 206 7.74 12.64 -12.27
CA LEU A 206 7.07 13.86 -11.79
C LEU A 206 6.28 14.52 -12.91
N GLU A 207 6.84 14.69 -14.11
CA GLU A 207 6.14 15.25 -15.27
C GLU A 207 4.87 14.44 -15.61
N VAL A 208 4.98 13.10 -15.68
CA VAL A 208 3.83 12.21 -15.94
C VAL A 208 2.76 12.34 -14.85
N VAL A 209 3.17 12.40 -13.60
CA VAL A 209 2.22 12.49 -12.46
C VAL A 209 1.57 13.88 -12.41
N GLU A 210 2.28 14.95 -12.74
CA GLU A 210 1.71 16.30 -12.86
C GLU A 210 0.61 16.35 -13.93
N GLU A 211 0.84 15.74 -15.09
CA GLU A 211 -0.18 15.64 -16.16
C GLU A 211 -1.39 14.83 -15.73
N LEU A 212 -1.18 13.67 -15.07
CA LEU A 212 -2.26 12.83 -14.57
C LEU A 212 -3.11 13.60 -13.53
N ARG A 213 -2.47 14.24 -12.56
CA ARG A 213 -3.18 14.98 -11.51
C ARG A 213 -3.84 16.26 -12.00
N ALA A 214 -3.28 16.93 -13.00
CA ALA A 214 -3.94 18.07 -13.67
C ALA A 214 -5.23 17.65 -14.40
N ALA A 215 -5.29 16.40 -14.86
CA ALA A 215 -6.47 15.80 -15.48
C ALA A 215 -7.38 15.06 -14.49
N ASP A 216 -7.17 15.23 -13.18
CA ASP A 216 -7.86 14.52 -12.08
C ASP A 216 -7.82 12.98 -12.23
N ARG A 217 -6.73 12.46 -12.78
CA ARG A 217 -6.52 11.03 -12.96
C ARG A 217 -5.67 10.45 -11.83
N MET A 218 -6.02 9.24 -11.42
CA MET A 218 -5.31 8.44 -10.43
C MET A 218 -3.88 8.08 -10.91
N THR A 219 -2.93 8.04 -9.97
CA THR A 219 -1.52 7.69 -10.25
C THR A 219 -1.15 6.28 -9.77
N LEU A 220 -2.07 5.58 -9.14
CA LEU A 220 -1.91 4.24 -8.58
C LEU A 220 -2.58 3.17 -9.48
N PRO A 221 -2.14 1.90 -9.42
CA PRO A 221 -1.00 1.39 -8.65
C PRO A 221 0.34 1.84 -9.20
N THR A 222 1.38 1.78 -8.36
CA THR A 222 2.78 1.87 -8.77
C THR A 222 3.41 0.48 -8.81
N ASP A 223 4.67 0.36 -9.22
CA ASP A 223 5.43 -0.88 -9.17
C ASP A 223 6.72 -0.74 -8.36
N LEU A 224 7.20 -1.86 -7.80
CA LEU A 224 8.34 -1.85 -6.90
C LEU A 224 9.65 -1.46 -7.61
N ALA A 225 9.83 -1.82 -8.87
CA ALA A 225 11.03 -1.41 -9.64
C ALA A 225 11.09 0.11 -9.79
N LEU A 226 9.96 0.76 -10.05
CA LEU A 226 9.88 2.21 -10.15
C LEU A 226 10.13 2.87 -8.78
N GLU A 227 9.57 2.30 -7.71
CA GLU A 227 9.80 2.79 -6.35
C GLU A 227 11.30 2.72 -5.97
N LYS A 228 11.99 1.64 -6.26
CA LYS A 228 13.43 1.49 -6.00
C LYS A 228 14.28 2.56 -6.71
N ARG A 229 13.83 3.07 -7.86
CA ARG A 229 14.55 4.11 -8.61
C ARG A 229 14.21 5.52 -8.18
N THR A 230 13.01 5.75 -7.60
CA THR A 230 12.46 7.10 -7.43
C THR A 230 12.03 7.46 -6.02
N ASN A 231 11.89 6.46 -5.12
CA ASN A 231 11.43 6.69 -3.76
C ASN A 231 12.60 6.89 -2.80
N PRO A 232 12.83 8.09 -2.24
CA PRO A 232 13.99 8.37 -1.41
C PRO A 232 14.03 7.52 -0.13
N PHE A 233 12.90 7.01 0.33
CA PHE A 233 12.80 6.16 1.52
C PHE A 233 13.27 4.72 1.26
N LEU A 234 13.18 4.23 0.02
CA LEU A 234 13.80 2.96 -0.40
C LEU A 234 15.26 3.13 -0.83
N ARG A 235 15.73 4.36 -0.93
CA ARG A 235 17.05 4.75 -1.41
C ARG A 235 17.95 5.30 -0.29
N ALA A 236 17.58 5.10 0.97
CA ALA A 236 18.34 5.59 2.12
C ALA A 236 19.76 5.01 2.23
N GLU A 237 20.07 3.92 1.51
CA GLU A 237 21.42 3.35 1.38
C GLU A 237 22.23 3.98 0.23
N CYS A 238 21.61 4.79 -0.65
CA CYS A 238 22.28 5.41 -1.78
C CYS A 238 23.06 6.65 -1.37
N ASP A 239 24.26 6.82 -1.92
CA ASP A 239 25.14 7.96 -1.64
C ASP A 239 24.46 9.31 -1.90
N ALA A 240 23.71 9.44 -2.99
CA ALA A 240 23.03 10.69 -3.34
C ALA A 240 22.03 11.11 -2.25
N VAL A 241 21.20 10.19 -1.75
CA VAL A 241 20.24 10.45 -0.68
C VAL A 241 20.95 10.75 0.64
N THR A 242 22.03 9.98 0.96
CA THR A 242 22.83 10.20 2.17
C THR A 242 23.51 11.57 2.16
N GLN A 243 24.04 12.01 1.01
CA GLN A 243 24.65 13.32 0.86
C GLN A 243 23.61 14.46 1.03
N ALA A 244 22.43 14.32 0.40
CA ALA A 244 21.34 15.27 0.53
C ALA A 244 20.86 15.38 2.01
N ALA A 245 20.65 14.24 2.66
CA ALA A 245 20.27 14.17 4.06
C ALA A 245 21.35 14.77 4.99
N SER A 246 22.63 14.48 4.72
CA SER A 246 23.77 15.04 5.48
C SER A 246 23.84 16.55 5.37
N LYS A 247 23.59 17.10 4.17
CA LYS A 247 23.49 18.53 3.94
C LYS A 247 22.31 19.15 4.72
N GLN A 248 21.14 18.50 4.67
CA GLN A 248 19.95 18.92 5.40
C GLN A 248 20.18 18.93 6.92
N ALA A 249 20.86 17.92 7.45
CA ALA A 249 21.18 17.79 8.88
C ALA A 249 22.39 18.65 9.32
N ASN A 250 23.12 19.27 8.40
CA ASN A 250 24.39 19.97 8.63
C ASN A 250 25.42 19.11 9.39
N ARG A 251 25.47 17.82 9.13
CA ARG A 251 26.44 16.84 9.65
C ARG A 251 26.55 15.62 8.75
N ALA A 252 27.66 14.91 8.81
CA ALA A 252 27.80 13.65 8.13
C ALA A 252 26.83 12.59 8.73
N LEU A 253 26.14 11.87 7.84
CA LEU A 253 25.24 10.78 8.19
C LEU A 253 25.78 9.48 7.60
N LYS A 254 25.42 8.36 8.23
CA LYS A 254 25.62 7.02 7.67
C LYS A 254 24.43 6.66 6.75
N PRO A 255 24.68 5.91 5.67
CA PRO A 255 23.62 5.27 4.91
C PRO A 255 22.68 4.43 5.81
N GLY A 256 21.45 4.21 5.36
CA GLY A 256 20.47 3.41 6.10
C GLY A 256 19.65 4.24 7.09
N VAL A 257 19.53 3.77 8.32
CA VAL A 257 18.58 4.31 9.31
C VAL A 257 18.80 5.80 9.61
N GLU A 258 20.05 6.27 9.76
CA GLU A 258 20.31 7.70 10.03
C GLU A 258 19.85 8.59 8.86
N THR A 259 20.16 8.15 7.64
CA THR A 259 19.71 8.82 6.42
C THR A 259 18.18 8.79 6.31
N PHE A 260 17.56 7.63 6.50
CA PHE A 260 16.11 7.48 6.50
C PHE A 260 15.42 8.40 7.51
N ALA A 261 15.89 8.40 8.78
CA ALA A 261 15.31 9.23 9.85
C ALA A 261 15.35 10.71 9.48
N THR A 262 16.48 11.17 8.92
CA THR A 262 16.65 12.56 8.49
C THR A 262 15.74 12.91 7.32
N VAL A 263 15.64 12.04 6.30
CA VAL A 263 14.74 12.23 5.14
C VAL A 263 13.28 12.24 5.59
N ARG A 264 12.87 11.38 6.54
CA ARG A 264 11.51 11.35 7.06
C ARG A 264 11.17 12.64 7.83
N SER A 265 12.06 13.08 8.72
CA SER A 265 11.89 14.35 9.44
C SER A 265 11.86 15.56 8.49
N TRP A 266 12.70 15.56 7.45
CA TRP A 266 12.69 16.59 6.42
C TRP A 266 11.34 16.63 5.68
N LYS A 267 10.81 15.47 5.29
CA LYS A 267 9.49 15.38 4.64
C LYS A 267 8.35 15.89 5.53
N ASP A 268 8.44 15.74 6.85
CA ASP A 268 7.41 16.21 7.78
C ASP A 268 7.32 17.74 7.89
N SER A 269 8.40 18.43 7.50
CA SER A 269 8.50 19.89 7.49
C SER A 269 8.53 20.51 6.09
N PHE A 270 8.47 19.69 5.01
CA PHE A 270 8.47 20.11 3.63
C PHE A 270 7.07 20.50 3.16
#